data_808826c09c5dd8e4fc11773a31dcc031
#
_entry.id   808826c09c5dd8e4fc11773a31dcc031
#
_cell.length_a   1.000
_cell.length_b   1.000
_cell.length_c   1.000
_cell.angle_alpha   90.00
_cell.angle_beta   90.00
_cell.angle_gamma   90.00
#
_symmetry.space_group_name_H-M   'P 1'
#
loop_
_entity.id
_entity.type
_entity.pdbx_description
1 polymer ?
#
loop_
_entity_poly.entity_id
_entity_poly.type
_entity_poly.pdbx_seq_one_letter_code
_entity_poly.pdbx_strand_id
1 'polypeptide(L)' 'MIFERLKALYKAGTIKDLTNYVKKGLITQAQADEIMVA' A
#
# COMPACT_ATOMS: atom_id res chain seq x y z
N MET A 1 1.58 -1.93 -12.05
CA MET A 1 2.16 -2.70 -10.95
C MET A 1 1.41 -2.45 -9.67
N ILE A 2 1.39 -3.44 -8.80
CA ILE A 2 0.53 -3.38 -7.59
C ILE A 2 0.87 -2.22 -6.66
N PHE A 3 2.16 -1.90 -6.55
CA PHE A 3 2.60 -0.85 -5.65
C PHE A 3 1.96 0.50 -5.98
N GLU A 4 2.03 0.90 -7.24
CA GLU A 4 1.48 2.17 -7.64
C GLU A 4 -0.04 2.19 -7.56
N ARG A 5 -0.65 1.05 -7.84
CA ARG A 5 -2.10 0.93 -7.73
C ARG A 5 -2.55 1.09 -6.28
N LEU A 6 -1.84 0.43 -5.36
CA LEU A 6 -2.16 0.54 -3.95
C LEU A 6 -1.95 1.97 -3.44
N LYS A 7 -0.90 2.60 -3.91
CA LYS A 7 -0.62 3.99 -3.55
C LYS A 7 -1.77 4.90 -3.97
N ALA A 8 -2.26 4.74 -5.19
CA ALA A 8 -3.37 5.53 -5.69
C ALA A 8 -4.64 5.27 -4.89
N LEU A 9 -4.92 4.01 -4.59
CA LEU A 9 -6.10 3.65 -3.83
C LEU A 9 -6.05 4.18 -2.40
N TYR A 10 -4.87 4.16 -1.82
CA TYR A 10 -4.69 4.69 -0.47
C TYR A 10 -4.92 6.20 -0.45
N LYS A 11 -4.38 6.91 -1.42
CA LYS A 11 -4.57 8.36 -1.51
C LYS A 11 -6.00 8.73 -1.76
N ALA A 12 -6.72 7.92 -2.53
CA ALA A 12 -8.13 8.15 -2.83
C ALA A 12 -9.03 7.83 -1.65
N GLY A 13 -8.49 7.20 -0.60
CA GLY A 13 -9.28 6.83 0.56
C GLY A 13 -10.01 5.50 0.42
N THR A 14 -9.78 4.79 -0.67
CA THR A 14 -10.41 3.49 -0.90
C THR A 14 -9.84 2.43 0.02
N ILE A 15 -8.52 2.50 0.25
CA ILE A 15 -7.81 1.58 1.13
C ILE A 15 -7.25 2.38 2.31
N LYS A 16 -7.47 1.88 3.52
CA LYS A 16 -6.95 2.53 4.72
C LYS A 16 -5.92 1.70 5.45
N ASP A 17 -5.75 0.44 5.05
CA ASP A 17 -4.84 -0.48 5.72
C ASP A 17 -4.04 -1.26 4.68
N LEU A 18 -2.73 -1.20 4.80
CA LEU A 18 -1.82 -1.88 3.89
C LEU A 18 -1.23 -3.14 4.50
N THR A 19 -1.51 -3.39 5.78
CA THR A 19 -0.96 -4.54 6.48
C THR A 19 -1.29 -5.86 5.80
N ASN A 20 -2.52 -6.01 5.33
CA ASN A 20 -2.94 -7.24 4.66
C ASN A 20 -2.13 -7.49 3.39
N TYR A 21 -1.80 -6.44 2.67
CA TYR A 21 -1.04 -6.56 1.43
C TYR A 21 0.39 -6.97 1.70
N VAL A 22 0.97 -6.48 2.80
CA VAL A 22 2.29 -6.90 3.23
C VAL A 22 2.27 -8.38 3.63
N LYS A 23 1.27 -8.79 4.39
CA LYS A 23 1.14 -10.18 4.83
C LYS A 23 0.99 -11.14 3.66
N LYS A 24 0.29 -10.73 2.63
CA LYS A 24 0.09 -11.55 1.44
C LYS A 24 1.31 -11.58 0.54
N GLY A 25 2.30 -10.74 0.83
CA GLY A 25 3.50 -10.67 0.02
C GLY A 25 3.36 -9.86 -1.25
N LEU A 26 2.30 -9.07 -1.35
CA LEU A 26 2.08 -8.24 -2.54
C LEU A 26 2.98 -7.01 -2.55
N ILE A 27 3.29 -6.48 -1.38
CA ILE A 27 4.23 -5.37 -1.21
C ILE A 27 5.09 -5.65 0.00
N THR A 28 6.20 -4.92 0.13
CA THR A 28 7.07 -5.05 1.28
C THR A 28 6.67 -4.04 2.35
N GLN A 29 7.19 -4.21 3.56
CA GLN A 29 6.94 -3.26 4.63
C GLN A 29 7.45 -1.88 4.25
N ALA A 30 8.62 -1.83 3.60
CA ALA A 30 9.18 -0.56 3.16
C ALA A 30 8.26 0.14 2.15
N GLN A 31 7.67 -0.62 1.26
CA GLN A 31 6.73 -0.07 0.29
C GLN A 31 5.46 0.44 0.96
N ALA A 32 4.97 -0.29 1.94
CA ALA A 32 3.79 0.13 2.69
C ALA A 32 4.07 1.44 3.42
N ASP A 33 5.23 1.55 4.05
CA ASP A 33 5.62 2.77 4.75
C ASP A 33 5.72 3.95 3.79
N GLU A 34 6.27 3.70 2.60
CA GLU A 34 6.41 4.76 1.60
C GLU A 34 5.04 5.28 1.17
N ILE A 35 4.09 4.40 0.99
CA ILE A 35 2.73 4.79 0.61
C ILE A 35 2.10 5.63 1.72
N MET A 36 2.27 5.21 2.96
CA MET A 36 1.66 5.91 4.08
C MET A 36 2.28 7.29 4.33
N VAL A 37 3.55 7.44 4.00
CA VAL A 37 4.24 8.72 4.15
C VAL A 37 3.92 9.68 3.00
N ALA A 38 3.66 9.14 1.83
CA ALA A 38 3.33 9.95 0.67
C ALA A 38 1.96 10.60 0.83
#